data_3d8b9021374413529872ed50a90cb112
#
_entry.id   3d8b9021374413529872ed50a90cb112
#
_cell.length_a   1.000
_cell.length_b   1.000
_cell.length_c   1.000
_cell.angle_alpha   90.00
_cell.angle_beta   90.00
_cell.angle_gamma   90.00
#
_symmetry.space_group_name_H-M   'P 1'
#
loop_
_entity.id
_entity.type
_entity.pdbx_description
1 polymer ?
#
loop_
_entity_poly.entity_id
_entity_poly.type
_entity_poly.pdbx_seq_one_letter_code
_entity_poly.pdbx_strand_id
1 'polypeptide(L)'
;MDLLQQSAQAWKEITEYRYLFTYGYKKKLYSIHLTFSLEDYPHLAGFQYMKDIALPNYSSSKIVDRILDKKILFKKVQCAARYKEMIEPRLEAIIHLKESLDNDFHLYSYMPQMYPFTTSITADFLISSHVNINNFIFIIKATSHDPLKYDFLCCSIFKKGRRDYETNQRARALLKKERIHIPSNTTDILLDRLTSHHEFPANSK
;
A
#
# COMPACT_ATOMS: atom_id res chain seq x y z
N MET A 1 -18.03 14.23 2.91
CA MET A 1 -16.66 14.32 2.38
C MET A 1 -16.68 13.84 0.94
N ASP A 2 -15.99 14.54 0.04
CA ASP A 2 -15.78 14.08 -1.33
C ASP A 2 -14.66 13.02 -1.41
N LEU A 3 -14.48 12.42 -2.59
CA LEU A 3 -13.51 11.32 -2.78
C LEU A 3 -12.06 11.74 -2.42
N LEU A 4 -11.67 12.98 -2.75
CA LEU A 4 -10.34 13.49 -2.44
C LEU A 4 -10.13 13.63 -0.92
N GLN A 5 -11.12 14.18 -0.22
CA GLN A 5 -11.06 14.31 1.24
C GLN A 5 -11.09 12.96 1.94
N GLN A 6 -11.91 12.00 1.46
CA GLN A 6 -11.94 10.63 2.00
C GLN A 6 -10.58 9.95 1.87
N SER A 7 -9.94 10.06 0.69
CA SER A 7 -8.61 9.47 0.47
C SER A 7 -7.52 10.14 1.32
N ALA A 8 -7.59 11.47 1.50
CA ALA A 8 -6.64 12.20 2.35
C ALA A 8 -6.80 11.83 3.83
N GLN A 9 -8.04 11.66 4.30
CA GLN A 9 -8.33 11.22 5.66
C GLN A 9 -7.83 9.79 5.88
N ALA A 10 -8.15 8.86 4.97
CA ALA A 10 -7.69 7.48 5.05
C ALA A 10 -6.15 7.40 5.04
N TRP A 11 -5.49 8.25 4.23
CA TRP A 11 -4.03 8.31 4.21
C TRP A 11 -3.47 8.86 5.53
N LYS A 12 -4.07 9.90 6.10
CA LYS A 12 -3.66 10.44 7.39
C LYS A 12 -3.76 9.38 8.50
N GLU A 13 -4.86 8.63 8.51
CA GLU A 13 -5.05 7.54 9.47
C GLU A 13 -4.00 6.43 9.32
N ILE A 14 -3.69 6.00 8.09
CA ILE A 14 -2.74 4.89 7.90
C ILE A 14 -1.30 5.27 8.29
N THR A 15 -0.93 6.56 8.25
CA THR A 15 0.40 7.01 8.74
C THR A 15 0.62 6.78 10.23
N GLU A 16 -0.45 6.52 11.00
CA GLU A 16 -0.36 6.15 12.41
C GLU A 16 -0.03 4.67 12.60
N TYR A 17 0.08 3.89 11.53
CA TYR A 17 0.33 2.45 11.58
C TYR A 17 1.62 2.07 10.84
N ARG A 18 2.21 1.00 11.32
CA ARG A 18 3.27 0.24 10.66
C ARG A 18 2.82 -1.21 10.54
N TYR A 19 3.12 -1.85 9.42
CA TYR A 19 2.84 -3.27 9.21
C TYR A 19 4.13 -4.07 9.18
N LEU A 20 4.12 -5.23 9.79
CA LEU A 20 5.18 -6.23 9.73
C LEU A 20 4.62 -7.50 9.08
N PHE A 21 5.15 -7.85 7.92
CA PHE A 21 4.80 -9.07 7.20
C PHE A 21 5.98 -10.03 7.24
N THR A 22 5.76 -11.25 7.76
CA THR A 22 6.76 -12.33 7.68
C THR A 22 6.34 -13.31 6.60
N TYR A 23 7.23 -13.59 5.66
CA TYR A 23 7.00 -14.55 4.57
C TYR A 23 8.11 -15.56 4.46
N GLY A 24 7.75 -16.78 3.96
CA GLY A 24 8.67 -17.87 3.70
C GLY A 24 9.21 -17.85 2.27
N TYR A 25 10.51 -18.07 2.12
CA TYR A 25 11.14 -18.31 0.83
C TYR A 25 12.40 -19.17 0.96
N LYS A 26 12.51 -20.25 0.14
CA LYS A 26 13.66 -21.17 0.14
C LYS A 26 14.05 -21.64 1.55
N LYS A 27 13.06 -22.05 2.36
CA LYS A 27 13.22 -22.53 3.76
C LYS A 27 13.78 -21.47 4.72
N LYS A 28 13.71 -20.18 4.38
CA LYS A 28 14.10 -19.05 5.24
C LYS A 28 12.92 -18.12 5.44
N LEU A 29 12.93 -17.42 6.57
CA LEU A 29 11.97 -16.37 6.90
C LEU A 29 12.55 -15.01 6.53
N TYR A 30 11.71 -14.13 5.99
CA TYR A 30 12.02 -12.76 5.63
C TYR A 30 10.93 -11.85 6.16
N SER A 31 11.27 -10.61 6.47
CA SER A 31 10.33 -9.62 6.99
C SER A 31 10.29 -8.38 6.10
N ILE A 32 9.10 -7.84 5.96
CA ILE A 32 8.79 -6.55 5.31
C ILE A 32 8.23 -5.64 6.39
N HIS A 33 8.88 -4.52 6.65
CA HIS A 33 8.40 -3.47 7.52
C HIS A 33 7.83 -2.36 6.64
N LEU A 34 6.51 -2.30 6.49
CA LEU A 34 5.85 -1.31 5.64
C LEU A 34 5.44 -0.11 6.49
N THR A 35 5.91 1.06 6.08
CA THR A 35 5.64 2.35 6.73
C THR A 35 5.03 3.34 5.74
N PHE A 36 4.39 4.40 6.25
CA PHE A 36 3.71 5.41 5.44
C PHE A 36 4.11 6.80 5.92
N SER A 37 4.27 7.73 4.97
CA SER A 37 4.55 9.14 5.25
C SER A 37 3.52 10.04 4.58
N LEU A 38 3.15 11.16 5.23
CA LEU A 38 2.28 12.17 4.62
C LEU A 38 2.85 12.71 3.30
N GLU A 39 4.17 12.69 3.15
CA GLU A 39 4.88 13.19 1.97
C GLU A 39 4.66 12.32 0.72
N ASP A 40 4.30 11.04 0.90
CA ASP A 40 4.08 10.11 -0.22
C ASP A 40 2.70 10.29 -0.87
N TYR A 41 1.73 10.87 -0.13
CA TYR A 41 0.36 10.99 -0.61
C TYR A 41 0.22 11.64 -1.98
N PRO A 42 0.82 12.80 -2.28
CA PRO A 42 0.63 13.45 -3.58
C PRO A 42 1.02 12.55 -4.77
N HIS A 43 2.13 11.81 -4.60
CA HIS A 43 2.58 10.85 -5.61
C HIS A 43 1.60 9.69 -5.75
N LEU A 44 1.20 9.08 -4.65
CA LEU A 44 0.31 7.92 -4.64
C LEU A 44 -1.10 8.28 -5.11
N ALA A 45 -1.59 9.48 -4.78
CA ALA A 45 -2.85 10.03 -5.28
C ALA A 45 -2.82 10.39 -6.77
N GLY A 46 -1.65 10.40 -7.40
CA GLY A 46 -1.51 10.65 -8.83
C GLY A 46 -1.39 12.13 -9.24
N PHE A 47 -1.00 13.03 -8.32
CA PHE A 47 -0.91 14.46 -8.60
C PHE A 47 0.13 14.78 -9.69
N GLN A 48 1.14 13.94 -9.89
CA GLN A 48 2.10 14.06 -11.00
C GLN A 48 1.44 13.97 -12.40
N TYR A 49 0.21 13.46 -12.47
CA TYR A 49 -0.57 13.37 -13.73
C TYR A 49 -1.43 14.61 -14.01
N MET A 50 -1.48 15.58 -13.09
CA MET A 50 -2.23 16.83 -13.21
C MET A 50 -1.41 17.94 -13.86
N LYS A 51 -0.77 17.66 -15.02
CA LYS A 51 0.11 18.61 -15.71
C LYS A 51 -0.63 19.82 -16.32
N ASP A 52 -1.91 19.67 -16.54
CA ASP A 52 -2.84 20.65 -17.09
C ASP A 52 -3.55 21.49 -16.03
N ILE A 53 -3.36 21.17 -14.75
CA ILE A 53 -3.98 21.86 -13.62
C ILE A 53 -2.93 22.52 -12.74
N ALA A 54 -3.01 23.85 -12.60
CA ALA A 54 -2.17 24.57 -11.65
C ALA A 54 -2.74 24.40 -10.23
N LEU A 55 -2.07 23.60 -9.38
CA LEU A 55 -2.32 23.57 -7.95
C LEU A 55 -1.44 24.61 -7.23
N PRO A 56 -1.89 25.13 -6.07
CA PRO A 56 -1.01 25.93 -5.22
C PRO A 56 0.23 25.14 -4.82
N ASN A 57 1.38 25.81 -4.79
CA ASN A 57 2.65 25.18 -4.44
C ASN A 57 2.73 24.97 -2.92
N TYR A 58 2.39 23.78 -2.46
CA TYR A 58 2.56 23.34 -1.10
C TYR A 58 3.64 22.25 -1.01
N SER A 59 4.36 22.18 0.11
CA SER A 59 5.23 21.04 0.39
C SER A 59 4.40 19.74 0.47
N SER A 60 4.97 18.63 0.02
CA SER A 60 4.29 17.32 -0.01
C SER A 60 3.67 16.95 1.34
N SER A 61 4.38 17.22 2.44
CA SER A 61 3.90 16.96 3.82
C SER A 61 2.64 17.73 4.22
N LYS A 62 2.33 18.85 3.55
CA LYS A 62 1.15 19.69 3.86
C LYS A 62 -0.05 19.42 2.97
N ILE A 63 0.11 18.66 1.89
CA ILE A 63 -0.97 18.44 0.89
C ILE A 63 -2.20 17.82 1.54
N VAL A 64 -2.04 16.80 2.38
CA VAL A 64 -3.14 16.11 3.07
C VAL A 64 -3.96 17.11 3.91
N ASP A 65 -3.31 17.91 4.75
CA ASP A 65 -4.00 18.91 5.57
C ASP A 65 -4.67 19.98 4.70
N ARG A 66 -4.05 20.40 3.58
CA ARG A 66 -4.65 21.39 2.66
C ARG A 66 -5.90 20.86 1.96
N ILE A 67 -5.97 19.56 1.69
CA ILE A 67 -7.18 18.91 1.17
C ILE A 67 -8.28 18.89 2.24
N LEU A 68 -7.94 18.48 3.46
CA LEU A 68 -8.89 18.42 4.58
C LEU A 68 -9.43 19.82 4.94
N ASP A 69 -8.58 20.85 4.88
CA ASP A 69 -8.94 22.28 5.05
C ASP A 69 -9.70 22.87 3.85
N LYS A 70 -10.00 22.08 2.81
CA LYS A 70 -10.68 22.52 1.57
C LYS A 70 -9.93 23.63 0.81
N LYS A 71 -8.58 23.71 0.97
CA LYS A 71 -7.73 24.62 0.20
C LYS A 71 -7.31 24.04 -1.14
N ILE A 72 -7.38 22.70 -1.26
CA ILE A 72 -7.31 21.98 -2.53
C ILE A 72 -8.70 21.38 -2.76
N LEU A 73 -9.41 21.85 -3.78
CA LEU A 73 -10.81 21.47 -4.03
C LEU A 73 -10.89 20.27 -4.98
N PHE A 74 -11.74 19.32 -4.64
CA PHE A 74 -12.00 18.14 -5.46
C PHE A 74 -12.42 18.48 -6.89
N LYS A 75 -13.33 19.47 -7.07
CA LYS A 75 -13.74 19.95 -8.39
C LYS A 75 -12.55 20.31 -9.28
N LYS A 76 -11.51 20.92 -8.71
CA LYS A 76 -10.31 21.28 -9.44
C LYS A 76 -9.51 20.05 -9.86
N VAL A 77 -9.36 19.06 -8.97
CA VAL A 77 -8.68 17.79 -9.27
C VAL A 77 -9.44 17.00 -10.35
N GLN A 78 -10.79 17.00 -10.30
CA GLN A 78 -11.62 16.33 -11.32
C GLN A 78 -11.50 16.93 -12.73
N CYS A 79 -11.08 18.20 -12.86
CA CYS A 79 -10.86 18.82 -14.15
C CYS A 79 -9.58 18.36 -14.86
N ALA A 80 -8.69 17.61 -14.18
CA ALA A 80 -7.47 17.09 -14.80
C ALA A 80 -7.82 16.13 -15.95
N ALA A 81 -7.21 16.32 -17.11
CA ALA A 81 -7.46 15.51 -18.30
C ALA A 81 -7.31 14.00 -18.06
N ARG A 82 -6.39 13.64 -17.16
CA ARG A 82 -6.15 12.22 -16.80
C ARG A 82 -6.83 11.78 -15.49
N TYR A 83 -7.81 12.53 -14.99
CA TYR A 83 -8.46 12.24 -13.72
C TYR A 83 -9.02 10.81 -13.68
N LYS A 84 -9.89 10.45 -14.63
CA LYS A 84 -10.56 9.14 -14.67
C LYS A 84 -9.60 7.97 -14.82
N GLU A 85 -8.52 8.14 -15.55
CA GLU A 85 -7.58 7.08 -15.85
C GLU A 85 -6.53 6.91 -14.75
N MET A 86 -6.00 8.02 -14.21
CA MET A 86 -4.78 7.98 -13.40
C MET A 86 -4.98 8.43 -11.94
N ILE A 87 -6.01 9.22 -11.63
CA ILE A 87 -6.19 9.81 -10.31
C ILE A 87 -7.30 9.07 -9.54
N GLU A 88 -8.51 9.02 -10.11
CA GLU A 88 -9.67 8.40 -9.45
C GLU A 88 -9.39 6.97 -8.98
N PRO A 89 -8.81 6.04 -9.78
CA PRO A 89 -8.51 4.68 -9.32
C PRO A 89 -7.50 4.63 -8.15
N ARG A 90 -6.65 5.65 -8.02
CA ARG A 90 -5.71 5.78 -6.92
C ARG A 90 -6.39 6.28 -5.64
N LEU A 91 -7.24 7.30 -5.76
CA LEU A 91 -8.00 7.80 -4.61
C LEU A 91 -8.89 6.71 -4.02
N GLU A 92 -9.60 5.95 -4.87
CA GLU A 92 -10.41 4.80 -4.44
C GLU A 92 -9.55 3.75 -3.73
N ALA A 93 -8.38 3.42 -4.28
CA ALA A 93 -7.48 2.43 -3.70
C ALA A 93 -6.92 2.88 -2.34
N ILE A 94 -6.58 4.17 -2.19
CA ILE A 94 -6.08 4.73 -0.93
C ILE A 94 -7.14 4.64 0.18
N ILE A 95 -8.41 4.90 -0.12
CA ILE A 95 -9.50 4.78 0.86
C ILE A 95 -9.57 3.37 1.45
N HIS A 96 -9.34 2.35 0.64
CA HIS A 96 -9.40 0.95 1.06
C HIS A 96 -8.05 0.33 1.43
N LEU A 97 -6.96 1.14 1.47
CA LEU A 97 -5.61 0.63 1.70
C LEU A 97 -5.48 -0.10 3.03
N LYS A 98 -5.95 0.53 4.13
CA LYS A 98 -5.89 -0.07 5.46
C LYS A 98 -6.64 -1.40 5.50
N GLU A 99 -7.84 -1.43 4.98
CA GLU A 99 -8.67 -2.63 4.91
C GLU A 99 -8.02 -3.72 4.05
N SER A 100 -7.41 -3.35 2.92
CA SER A 100 -6.66 -4.28 2.05
C SER A 100 -5.48 -4.91 2.77
N LEU A 101 -4.80 -4.18 3.67
CA LEU A 101 -3.67 -4.69 4.44
C LEU A 101 -4.11 -5.46 5.69
N ASP A 102 -5.23 -5.10 6.29
CA ASP A 102 -5.77 -5.77 7.49
C ASP A 102 -6.34 -7.16 7.16
N ASN A 103 -6.94 -7.32 5.99
CA ASN A 103 -7.55 -8.57 5.54
C ASN A 103 -6.61 -9.42 4.68
N ASP A 104 -7.14 -10.50 4.09
CA ASP A 104 -6.38 -11.41 3.25
C ASP A 104 -5.93 -10.74 1.94
N PHE A 105 -4.68 -10.98 1.60
CA PHE A 105 -4.09 -10.55 0.35
C PHE A 105 -3.04 -11.55 -0.16
N HIS A 106 -2.71 -11.48 -1.43
CA HIS A 106 -1.59 -12.21 -2.02
C HIS A 106 -0.35 -11.33 -2.06
N LEU A 107 0.78 -11.89 -1.63
CA LEU A 107 2.09 -11.26 -1.71
C LEU A 107 2.89 -11.89 -2.84
N TYR A 108 3.40 -11.07 -3.76
CA TYR A 108 4.25 -11.51 -4.88
C TYR A 108 5.59 -10.79 -4.88
N SER A 109 6.66 -11.47 -5.29
CA SER A 109 7.84 -10.76 -5.79
C SER A 109 7.48 -10.08 -7.10
N TYR A 110 7.75 -8.77 -7.20
CA TYR A 110 7.44 -8.02 -8.40
C TYR A 110 8.48 -8.26 -9.49
N MET A 111 8.04 -8.78 -10.63
CA MET A 111 8.89 -9.12 -11.78
C MET A 111 8.28 -8.50 -13.06
N PRO A 112 8.57 -7.21 -13.35
CA PRO A 112 7.95 -6.49 -14.48
C PRO A 112 8.27 -7.11 -15.84
N GLN A 113 9.40 -7.81 -15.98
CA GLN A 113 9.79 -8.51 -17.20
C GLN A 113 8.89 -9.70 -17.57
N MET A 114 8.06 -10.15 -16.63
CA MET A 114 7.14 -11.28 -16.86
C MET A 114 5.78 -10.84 -17.45
N TYR A 115 5.54 -9.53 -17.56
CA TYR A 115 4.29 -9.02 -18.14
C TYR A 115 4.33 -8.98 -19.67
N PRO A 116 3.16 -9.18 -20.32
CA PRO A 116 3.02 -8.98 -21.76
C PRO A 116 2.90 -7.49 -22.16
N PHE A 117 3.11 -6.56 -21.20
CA PHE A 117 3.03 -5.11 -21.39
C PHE A 117 4.16 -4.40 -20.67
N THR A 118 4.48 -3.20 -21.13
CA THR A 118 5.47 -2.35 -20.48
C THR A 118 4.85 -1.61 -19.30
N THR A 119 5.60 -1.50 -18.19
CA THR A 119 5.26 -0.74 -17.01
C THR A 119 6.45 0.10 -16.55
N SER A 120 6.17 1.31 -16.05
CA SER A 120 7.17 2.19 -15.44
C SER A 120 7.27 2.01 -13.91
N ILE A 121 6.51 1.07 -13.34
CA ILE A 121 6.53 0.83 -11.90
C ILE A 121 7.83 0.10 -11.56
N THR A 122 8.58 0.66 -10.61
CA THR A 122 9.74 0.03 -9.98
C THR A 122 9.35 -0.34 -8.56
N ALA A 123 9.40 -1.65 -8.23
CA ALA A 123 9.00 -2.19 -6.93
C ALA A 123 9.74 -3.50 -6.66
N ASP A 124 9.78 -3.93 -5.41
CA ASP A 124 10.28 -5.25 -4.99
C ASP A 124 9.15 -6.26 -4.84
N PHE A 125 8.00 -5.80 -4.32
CA PHE A 125 6.83 -6.65 -4.10
C PHE A 125 5.55 -6.00 -4.62
N LEU A 126 4.61 -6.87 -4.97
CA LEU A 126 3.22 -6.56 -5.24
C LEU A 126 2.35 -7.23 -4.19
N ILE A 127 1.50 -6.46 -3.56
CA ILE A 127 0.38 -6.92 -2.74
C ILE A 127 -0.89 -6.78 -3.57
N SER A 128 -1.65 -7.86 -3.71
CA SER A 128 -2.95 -7.86 -4.37
C SER A 128 -4.03 -8.26 -3.39
N SER A 129 -4.96 -7.34 -3.16
CA SER A 129 -6.13 -7.54 -2.30
C SER A 129 -7.40 -7.54 -3.14
N HIS A 130 -8.34 -8.42 -2.77
CA HIS A 130 -9.65 -8.56 -3.41
C HIS A 130 -10.80 -8.22 -2.46
N VAL A 131 -10.49 -7.61 -1.31
CA VAL A 131 -11.47 -7.21 -0.31
C VAL A 131 -12.12 -5.88 -0.73
N ASN A 132 -13.44 -5.85 -0.80
CA ASN A 132 -14.29 -4.73 -1.25
C ASN A 132 -13.98 -4.21 -2.65
N ILE A 133 -12.73 -3.83 -2.91
CA ILE A 133 -12.24 -3.49 -4.24
C ILE A 133 -10.95 -4.25 -4.53
N ASN A 134 -10.73 -4.60 -5.79
CA ASN A 134 -9.47 -5.22 -6.21
C ASN A 134 -8.38 -4.14 -6.28
N ASN A 135 -7.41 -4.20 -5.37
CA ASN A 135 -6.31 -3.25 -5.27
C ASN A 135 -4.96 -3.89 -5.58
N PHE A 136 -4.14 -3.15 -6.32
CA PHE A 136 -2.72 -3.40 -6.47
C PHE A 136 -1.92 -2.38 -5.65
N ILE A 137 -1.08 -2.87 -4.74
CA ILE A 137 -0.22 -2.08 -3.87
C ILE A 137 1.22 -2.52 -4.15
N PHE A 138 2.04 -1.62 -4.68
CA PHE A 138 3.44 -1.86 -4.99
C PHE A 138 4.30 -1.27 -3.89
N ILE A 139 5.23 -2.08 -3.38
CA ILE A 139 6.13 -1.67 -2.31
C ILE A 139 7.58 -1.83 -2.74
N ILE A 140 8.40 -0.88 -2.35
CA ILE A 140 9.83 -0.83 -2.66
C ILE A 140 10.62 -0.69 -1.37
N LYS A 141 11.78 -1.32 -1.33
CA LYS A 141 12.72 -1.17 -0.23
C LYS A 141 13.18 0.28 -0.12
N ALA A 142 13.01 0.87 1.05
CA ALA A 142 13.53 2.21 1.32
C ALA A 142 15.05 2.20 1.25
N THR A 143 15.63 3.24 0.65
CA THR A 143 17.07 3.49 0.69
C THR A 143 17.40 4.00 2.10
N SER A 144 17.68 3.09 3.02
CA SER A 144 18.08 3.42 4.38
C SER A 144 19.61 3.36 4.49
N HIS A 145 20.20 4.32 5.21
CA HIS A 145 21.61 4.24 5.62
C HIS A 145 21.86 3.20 6.74
N ASP A 146 20.78 2.66 7.34
CA ASP A 146 20.87 1.62 8.35
C ASP A 146 20.72 0.24 7.70
N PRO A 147 21.80 -0.57 7.61
CA PRO A 147 21.77 -1.88 6.97
C PRO A 147 20.90 -2.92 7.70
N LEU A 148 20.44 -2.64 8.92
CA LEU A 148 19.60 -3.54 9.71
C LEU A 148 18.11 -3.23 9.58
N LYS A 149 17.71 -2.12 8.95
CA LYS A 149 16.31 -1.76 8.73
C LYS A 149 15.88 -2.07 7.30
N TYR A 150 15.13 -3.14 7.14
CA TYR A 150 14.43 -3.47 5.90
C TYR A 150 13.08 -2.76 5.84
N ASP A 151 13.10 -1.44 5.85
CA ASP A 151 11.88 -0.64 5.71
C ASP A 151 11.46 -0.61 4.23
N PHE A 152 10.16 -0.73 4.01
CA PHE A 152 9.53 -0.64 2.70
C PHE A 152 8.53 0.51 2.70
N LEU A 153 8.38 1.12 1.52
CA LEU A 153 7.44 2.20 1.26
C LEU A 153 6.47 1.77 0.17
N CYS A 154 5.24 2.26 0.24
CA CYS A 154 4.30 2.15 -0.86
C CYS A 154 4.76 3.11 -1.98
N CYS A 155 5.10 2.56 -3.15
CA CYS A 155 5.57 3.37 -4.29
C CYS A 155 4.49 3.54 -5.38
N SER A 156 3.47 2.70 -5.41
CA SER A 156 2.31 2.86 -6.28
C SER A 156 1.11 2.11 -5.72
N ILE A 157 -0.07 2.67 -5.90
CA ILE A 157 -1.34 2.04 -5.52
C ILE A 157 -2.43 2.45 -6.50
N PHE A 158 -3.25 1.49 -6.90
CA PHE A 158 -4.44 1.76 -7.70
C PHE A 158 -5.39 0.56 -7.73
N LYS A 159 -6.66 0.84 -7.98
CA LYS A 159 -7.69 -0.15 -8.22
C LYS A 159 -7.38 -0.94 -9.51
N LYS A 160 -7.59 -2.25 -9.49
CA LYS A 160 -7.41 -3.13 -10.66
C LYS A 160 -8.22 -2.61 -11.84
N GLY A 161 -7.53 -2.37 -12.95
CA GLY A 161 -8.11 -1.96 -14.21
C GLY A 161 -7.99 -3.08 -15.25
N ARG A 162 -7.67 -2.69 -16.51
CA ARG A 162 -7.56 -3.64 -17.64
C ARG A 162 -6.30 -4.51 -17.57
N ARG A 163 -5.22 -4.03 -16.92
CA ARG A 163 -3.95 -4.75 -16.83
C ARG A 163 -3.97 -5.68 -15.63
N ASP A 164 -3.55 -6.91 -15.86
CA ASP A 164 -3.35 -7.89 -14.81
C ASP A 164 -1.89 -7.86 -14.35
N TYR A 165 -1.68 -7.47 -13.09
CA TYR A 165 -0.36 -7.42 -12.47
C TYR A 165 -0.05 -8.66 -11.62
N GLU A 166 -0.95 -9.65 -11.54
CA GLU A 166 -0.74 -10.88 -10.75
C GLU A 166 -0.19 -12.02 -11.62
N THR A 167 -0.65 -12.12 -12.86
CA THR A 167 -0.28 -13.22 -13.75
C THR A 167 1.23 -13.28 -13.95
N ASN A 168 1.78 -14.50 -13.82
CA ASN A 168 3.20 -14.83 -13.92
C ASN A 168 4.08 -14.21 -12.82
N GLN A 169 3.51 -13.65 -11.76
CA GLN A 169 4.28 -13.19 -10.61
C GLN A 169 4.54 -14.35 -9.63
N ARG A 170 5.69 -14.31 -8.95
CA ARG A 170 6.06 -15.34 -8.00
C ARG A 170 5.43 -15.09 -6.63
N ALA A 171 4.44 -15.90 -6.26
CA ALA A 171 3.81 -15.84 -4.95
C ALA A 171 4.79 -16.10 -3.80
N ARG A 172 4.57 -15.42 -2.67
CA ARG A 172 5.27 -15.60 -1.40
C ARG A 172 4.29 -16.10 -0.35
N ALA A 173 4.67 -17.13 0.40
CA ALA A 173 3.85 -17.64 1.50
C ALA A 173 3.87 -16.64 2.67
N LEU A 174 2.80 -15.87 2.84
CA LEU A 174 2.61 -15.01 3.98
C LEU A 174 2.34 -15.87 5.22
N LEU A 175 3.19 -15.77 6.24
CA LEU A 175 3.18 -16.61 7.44
C LEU A 175 2.72 -15.85 8.68
N LYS A 176 3.07 -14.58 8.80
CA LYS A 176 2.62 -13.74 9.91
C LYS A 176 2.35 -12.32 9.41
N LYS A 177 1.36 -11.68 10.00
CA LYS A 177 0.98 -10.30 9.73
C LYS A 177 0.66 -9.59 11.04
N GLU A 178 1.34 -8.49 11.28
CA GLU A 178 1.18 -7.66 12.47
C GLU A 178 0.94 -6.21 12.04
N ARG A 179 0.02 -5.55 12.75
CA ARG A 179 -0.23 -4.12 12.62
C ARG A 179 0.16 -3.44 13.94
N ILE A 180 1.01 -2.45 13.86
CA ILE A 180 1.52 -1.71 15.01
C ILE A 180 0.97 -0.30 14.93
N HIS A 181 0.19 0.12 15.93
CA HIS A 181 -0.26 1.49 16.08
C HIS A 181 0.84 2.32 16.73
N ILE A 182 1.43 3.23 15.98
CA ILE A 182 2.65 3.97 16.38
C ILE A 182 2.42 4.83 17.63
N PRO A 183 1.32 5.63 17.75
CA PRO A 183 1.11 6.48 18.91
C PRO A 183 0.97 5.74 20.25
N SER A 184 0.30 4.58 20.26
CA SER A 184 0.10 3.79 21.49
C SER A 184 1.10 2.65 21.64
N ASN A 185 1.91 2.39 20.63
CA ASN A 185 2.82 1.24 20.55
C ASN A 185 2.12 -0.12 20.81
N THR A 186 0.85 -0.21 20.40
CA THR A 186 0.08 -1.47 20.50
C THR A 186 0.23 -2.28 19.22
N THR A 187 0.25 -3.61 19.36
CA THR A 187 0.40 -4.54 18.23
C THR A 187 -0.80 -5.45 18.14
N ASP A 188 -1.43 -5.49 16.97
CA ASP A 188 -2.47 -6.44 16.61
C ASP A 188 -1.87 -7.55 15.74
N ILE A 189 -2.09 -8.80 16.10
CA ILE A 189 -1.72 -9.94 15.25
C ILE A 189 -2.92 -10.23 14.33
N LEU A 190 -2.75 -9.92 13.04
CA LEU A 190 -3.80 -10.09 12.03
C LEU A 190 -3.77 -11.48 11.37
N LEU A 191 -2.59 -12.11 11.34
CA LEU A 191 -2.37 -13.47 10.86
C LEU A 191 -1.18 -14.08 11.60
N ASP A 192 -1.31 -15.31 12.10
CA ASP A 192 -0.18 -16.09 12.60
C ASP A 192 -0.33 -17.56 12.19
N ARG A 193 0.51 -17.98 11.26
CA ARG A 193 0.65 -19.38 10.81
C ARG A 193 1.92 -20.02 11.33
N LEU A 194 2.73 -19.29 12.11
CA LEU A 194 3.98 -19.82 12.68
C LEU A 194 3.73 -20.55 14.00
N THR A 195 2.78 -20.05 14.81
CA THR A 195 2.44 -20.62 16.13
C THR A 195 1.41 -21.73 16.09
N SER A 196 0.59 -21.80 15.04
CA SER A 196 -0.51 -22.77 14.91
C SER A 196 -0.09 -24.25 14.70
N HIS A 197 1.22 -24.57 14.70
CA HIS A 197 1.71 -25.94 14.46
C HIS A 197 2.22 -26.66 15.73
N HIS A 198 1.96 -26.19 16.95
CA HIS A 198 2.46 -26.83 18.19
C HIS A 198 1.40 -27.45 19.09
N GLU A 199 0.16 -27.60 18.66
CA GLU A 199 -0.78 -28.50 19.34
C GLU A 199 -0.73 -29.90 18.70
N PHE A 200 0.28 -30.69 19.06
CA PHE A 200 0.18 -32.12 18.93
C PHE A 200 -0.83 -32.60 19.96
N PRO A 201 -1.87 -33.37 19.58
CA PRO A 201 -2.73 -33.97 20.57
C PRO A 201 -1.88 -34.87 21.47
N ALA A 202 -1.91 -34.61 22.78
CA ALA A 202 -1.31 -35.47 23.75
C ALA A 202 -1.93 -36.87 23.60
N ASN A 203 -1.10 -37.85 23.25
CA ASN A 203 -1.49 -39.25 23.21
C ASN A 203 -2.05 -39.66 24.58
N SER A 204 -3.37 -39.77 24.67
CA SER A 204 -4.02 -40.55 25.76
C SER A 204 -3.69 -42.02 25.54
N LYS A 205 -2.86 -42.54 26.42
CA LYS A 205 -2.72 -44.01 26.64
C LYS A 205 -3.94 -44.57 27.34
#